data_33e1ce05a92fcffcb1f6f2c7ee7b7f58
#
_entry.id   33e1ce05a92fcffcb1f6f2c7ee7b7f58
#
_cell.length_a   1.000
_cell.length_b   1.000
_cell.length_c   1.000
_cell.angle_alpha   90.00
_cell.angle_beta   90.00
_cell.angle_gamma   90.00
#
_symmetry.space_group_name_H-M   'P 1'
#
loop_
_entity.id
_entity.type
_entity.pdbx_description
1 polymer ?
#
loop_
_entity_poly.entity_id
_entity_poly.type
_entity_poly.pdbx_seq_one_letter_code
_entity_poly.pdbx_strand_id
1 'polypeptide(L)'
;MPEVSLISDSEQETMAIAGRFAKNLKAGDIVFLEGELGAGKTVFAKGIARAMEVSARKVNSPTFILMNVYQGKLPLYHFDLYRLENPEELKTVQFDEYFYGQGISLVEWPERLGGLSPKEHWLVALSHKSEHQRNICISYPSNPQRKFSL
;
A
#
# COMPACT_ATOMS: atom_id res chain seq x y z
N MET A 1 4.13 11.32 16.30
CA MET A 1 4.21 10.17 15.39
C MET A 1 5.30 10.38 14.36
N PRO A 2 6.14 9.38 14.13
CA PRO A 2 7.12 9.52 13.05
C PRO A 2 6.41 9.64 11.70
N GLU A 3 6.76 10.67 10.98
CA GLU A 3 6.21 10.94 9.67
C GLU A 3 7.32 11.45 8.78
N VAL A 4 7.37 10.96 7.54
CA VAL A 4 8.35 11.40 6.55
C VAL A 4 7.59 11.94 5.35
N SER A 5 7.94 13.16 4.94
CA SER A 5 7.35 13.79 3.75
C SER A 5 8.43 13.96 2.70
N LEU A 6 8.13 13.48 1.50
CA LEU A 6 9.05 13.50 0.37
C LEU A 6 8.35 14.07 -0.87
N ILE A 7 9.15 14.56 -1.81
CA ILE A 7 8.67 14.97 -3.12
C ILE A 7 9.30 14.03 -4.14
N SER A 8 8.48 13.46 -5.00
CA SER A 8 8.93 12.65 -6.13
C SER A 8 8.79 13.46 -7.42
N ASP A 9 9.81 13.50 -8.23
CA ASP A 9 9.84 14.24 -9.49
C ASP A 9 9.45 13.39 -10.70
N SER A 10 9.30 12.08 -10.53
CA SER A 10 9.00 11.17 -11.64
C SER A 10 8.42 9.86 -11.11
N GLU A 11 7.86 9.05 -12.02
CA GLU A 11 7.41 7.69 -11.66
C GLU A 11 8.57 6.83 -11.20
N GLN A 12 9.74 6.96 -11.83
CA GLN A 12 10.94 6.23 -11.45
C GLN A 12 11.35 6.57 -10.01
N GLU A 13 11.27 7.84 -9.65
CA GLU A 13 11.60 8.27 -8.29
C GLU A 13 10.58 7.77 -7.29
N THR A 14 9.28 7.78 -7.64
CA THR A 14 8.23 7.21 -6.79
C THR A 14 8.50 5.73 -6.54
N MET A 15 8.88 4.98 -7.57
CA MET A 15 9.22 3.56 -7.42
C MET A 15 10.46 3.37 -6.54
N ALA A 16 11.47 4.23 -6.68
CA ALA A 16 12.67 4.15 -5.87
C ALA A 16 12.37 4.42 -4.39
N ILE A 17 11.54 5.42 -4.11
CA ILE A 17 11.09 5.74 -2.75
C ILE A 17 10.33 4.54 -2.16
N ALA A 18 9.41 3.97 -2.93
CA ALA A 18 8.65 2.81 -2.52
C ALA A 18 9.55 1.61 -2.21
N GLY A 19 10.60 1.42 -3.02
CA GLY A 19 11.57 0.35 -2.80
C GLY A 19 12.34 0.52 -1.49
N ARG A 20 12.75 1.74 -1.18
CA ARG A 20 13.43 2.02 0.10
C ARG A 20 12.46 1.84 1.26
N PHE A 21 11.23 2.30 1.12
CA PHE A 21 10.19 2.09 2.13
C PHE A 21 9.97 0.60 2.40
N ALA A 22 9.93 -0.21 1.36
CA ALA A 22 9.66 -1.64 1.47
C ALA A 22 10.68 -2.38 2.35
N LYS A 23 11.89 -1.85 2.49
CA LYS A 23 12.90 -2.45 3.37
C LYS A 23 12.51 -2.42 4.84
N ASN A 24 11.56 -1.58 5.20
CA ASN A 24 11.04 -1.48 6.56
C ASN A 24 9.89 -2.46 6.83
N LEU A 25 9.38 -3.12 5.80
CA LEU A 25 8.23 -4.00 5.91
C LEU A 25 8.62 -5.41 6.31
N LYS A 26 7.75 -6.05 7.06
CA LYS A 26 7.91 -7.43 7.50
C LYS A 26 6.58 -8.16 7.41
N ALA A 27 6.63 -9.49 7.50
CA ALA A 27 5.44 -10.33 7.45
C ALA A 27 4.37 -9.85 8.45
N GLY A 28 3.15 -9.73 7.98
CA GLY A 28 2.03 -9.24 8.77
C GLY A 28 1.80 -7.73 8.68
N ASP A 29 2.68 -6.99 8.03
CA ASP A 29 2.49 -5.55 7.86
C ASP A 29 1.37 -5.25 6.86
N ILE A 30 0.64 -4.18 7.17
CA ILE A 30 -0.44 -3.68 6.33
C ILE A 30 -0.10 -2.24 5.95
N VAL A 31 -0.19 -1.93 4.66
CA VAL A 31 0.12 -0.61 4.12
C VAL A 31 -1.13 -0.04 3.47
N PHE A 32 -1.60 1.08 3.99
CA PHE A 32 -2.68 1.84 3.36
C PHE A 32 -2.08 2.79 2.33
N LEU A 33 -2.61 2.73 1.12
CA LEU A 33 -2.23 3.63 0.04
C LEU A 33 -3.39 4.58 -0.20
N GLU A 34 -3.22 5.84 0.16
CA GLU A 34 -4.24 6.87 -0.01
C GLU A 34 -3.84 7.85 -1.11
N GLY A 35 -4.83 8.34 -1.83
CA GLY A 35 -4.63 9.33 -2.89
C GLY A 35 -5.73 9.24 -3.93
N GLU A 36 -5.95 10.34 -4.63
CA GLU A 36 -6.91 10.38 -5.72
C GLU A 36 -6.46 9.49 -6.89
N LEU A 37 -7.37 9.21 -7.80
CA LEU A 37 -7.03 8.50 -9.04
C LEU A 37 -5.89 9.24 -9.75
N GLY A 38 -4.87 8.49 -10.18
CA GLY A 38 -3.72 9.08 -10.85
C GLY A 38 -2.66 9.65 -9.93
N ALA A 39 -2.81 9.56 -8.60
CA ALA A 39 -1.83 10.08 -7.65
C ALA A 39 -0.53 9.27 -7.58
N GLY A 40 -0.52 8.06 -8.14
CA GLY A 40 0.67 7.21 -8.16
C GLY A 40 0.62 6.01 -7.23
N LYS A 41 -0.54 5.64 -6.74
CA LYS A 41 -0.70 4.48 -5.84
C LYS A 41 -0.21 3.18 -6.48
N THR A 42 -0.59 2.95 -7.74
CA THR A 42 -0.15 1.75 -8.47
C THR A 42 1.36 1.77 -8.71
N VAL A 43 1.93 2.93 -9.02
CA VAL A 43 3.38 3.09 -9.18
C VAL A 43 4.11 2.78 -7.87
N PHE A 44 3.58 3.27 -6.75
CA PHE A 44 4.14 2.99 -5.43
C PHE A 44 4.06 1.49 -5.12
N ALA A 45 2.92 0.86 -5.41
CA ALA A 45 2.75 -0.58 -5.24
C ALA A 45 3.76 -1.38 -6.08
N LYS A 46 4.02 -0.94 -7.31
CA LYS A 46 5.05 -1.56 -8.18
C LYS A 46 6.43 -1.48 -7.56
N GLY A 47 6.77 -0.36 -6.93
CA GLY A 47 8.06 -0.19 -6.26
C GLY A 47 8.22 -1.14 -5.08
N ILE A 48 7.17 -1.30 -4.28
CA ILE A 48 7.17 -2.27 -3.17
C ILE A 48 7.32 -3.69 -3.72
N ALA A 49 6.55 -4.05 -4.73
CA ALA A 49 6.57 -5.37 -5.33
C ALA A 49 7.96 -5.71 -5.88
N ARG A 50 8.59 -4.75 -6.56
CA ARG A 50 9.93 -4.91 -7.10
C ARG A 50 10.95 -5.20 -6.00
N ALA A 51 10.87 -4.48 -4.89
CA ALA A 51 11.76 -4.70 -3.74
C ALA A 51 11.54 -6.08 -3.12
N MET A 52 10.35 -6.65 -3.27
CA MET A 52 10.00 -7.97 -2.79
C MET A 52 10.20 -9.07 -3.84
N GLU A 53 10.89 -8.74 -4.94
CA GLU A 53 11.19 -9.66 -6.03
C GLU A 53 9.97 -10.15 -6.80
N VAL A 54 8.92 -9.33 -6.82
CA VAL A 54 7.77 -9.52 -7.73
C VAL A 54 8.00 -8.63 -8.95
N SER A 55 7.81 -9.16 -10.15
CA SER A 55 7.95 -8.36 -11.36
C SER A 55 6.94 -7.22 -11.35
N ALA A 56 7.41 -5.98 -11.55
CA ALA A 56 6.54 -4.80 -11.63
C ALA A 56 5.50 -4.92 -12.75
N ARG A 57 5.78 -5.71 -13.78
CA ARG A 57 4.84 -5.95 -14.89
C ARG A 57 3.59 -6.71 -14.45
N LYS A 58 3.68 -7.46 -13.35
CA LYS A 58 2.54 -8.23 -12.83
C LYS A 58 1.61 -7.39 -11.98
N VAL A 59 2.05 -6.22 -11.55
CA VAL A 59 1.26 -5.38 -10.64
C VAL A 59 0.25 -4.57 -11.43
N ASN A 60 -1.01 -4.82 -11.15
CA ASN A 60 -2.15 -4.09 -11.71
C ASN A 60 -3.08 -3.72 -10.57
N SER A 61 -3.83 -2.62 -10.74
CA SER A 61 -4.89 -2.32 -9.79
C SER A 61 -6.00 -3.38 -9.92
N PRO A 62 -6.39 -4.06 -8.83
CA PRO A 62 -7.41 -5.11 -8.89
C PRO A 62 -8.84 -4.53 -8.84
N THR A 63 -9.14 -3.51 -9.67
CA THR A 63 -10.39 -2.75 -9.56
C THR A 63 -11.65 -3.60 -9.70
N PHE A 64 -11.61 -4.65 -10.51
CA PHE A 64 -12.77 -5.53 -10.75
C PHE A 64 -12.78 -6.75 -9.84
N ILE A 65 -11.63 -7.13 -9.32
CA ILE A 65 -11.47 -8.16 -8.29
C ILE A 65 -10.91 -7.44 -7.07
N LEU A 66 -11.45 -7.69 -5.90
CA LEU A 66 -11.03 -6.95 -4.69
C LEU A 66 -9.57 -7.14 -4.32
N MET A 67 -8.93 -8.24 -4.74
CA MET A 67 -7.57 -8.57 -4.32
C MET A 67 -6.81 -9.33 -5.41
N ASN A 68 -5.53 -8.97 -5.57
CA ASN A 68 -4.55 -9.77 -6.31
C ASN A 68 -3.52 -10.32 -5.34
N VAL A 69 -3.00 -11.50 -5.62
CA VAL A 69 -1.92 -12.13 -4.84
C VAL A 69 -0.70 -12.26 -5.74
N TYR A 70 0.42 -11.71 -5.27
CA TYR A 70 1.70 -11.81 -5.97
C TYR A 70 2.67 -12.62 -5.11
N GLN A 71 3.42 -13.52 -5.74
CA GLN A 71 4.43 -14.31 -5.04
C GLN A 71 5.80 -13.65 -5.22
N GLY A 72 6.44 -13.34 -4.11
CA GLY A 72 7.78 -12.77 -4.06
C GLY A 72 8.51 -13.36 -2.86
N LYS A 73 9.41 -12.61 -2.24
CA LYS A 73 10.09 -13.04 -1.00
C LYS A 73 9.07 -13.36 0.09
N LEU A 74 8.01 -12.54 0.15
CA LEU A 74 6.83 -12.79 0.96
C LEU A 74 5.63 -12.66 0.02
N PRO A 75 4.51 -13.32 0.33
CA PRO A 75 3.28 -13.05 -0.41
C PRO A 75 2.91 -11.58 -0.29
N LEU A 76 2.49 -10.98 -1.40
CA LEU A 76 2.04 -9.60 -1.45
C LEU A 76 0.58 -9.60 -1.85
N TYR A 77 -0.28 -9.11 -0.96
CA TYR A 77 -1.72 -9.07 -1.16
C TYR A 77 -2.12 -7.63 -1.49
N HIS A 78 -2.63 -7.41 -2.69
CA HIS A 78 -2.97 -6.08 -3.17
C HIS A 78 -4.49 -5.95 -3.26
N PHE A 79 -5.07 -5.18 -2.34
CA PHE A 79 -6.50 -4.92 -2.28
C PHE A 79 -6.79 -3.55 -2.91
N ASP A 80 -7.85 -3.47 -3.72
CA ASP A 80 -8.38 -2.21 -4.20
C ASP A 80 -9.87 -2.17 -3.85
N LEU A 81 -10.22 -1.31 -2.92
CA LEU A 81 -11.57 -1.24 -2.37
C LEU A 81 -12.41 -0.12 -3.00
N TYR A 82 -11.95 0.44 -4.12
CA TYR A 82 -12.63 1.56 -4.77
C TYR A 82 -14.11 1.30 -5.03
N ARG A 83 -14.46 0.09 -5.46
CA ARG A 83 -15.84 -0.30 -5.80
C ARG A 83 -16.57 -1.03 -4.68
N LEU A 84 -15.95 -1.15 -3.53
CA LEU A 84 -16.57 -1.82 -2.39
C LEU A 84 -17.71 -0.96 -1.86
N GLU A 85 -18.93 -1.49 -1.85
CA GLU A 85 -20.10 -0.78 -1.35
C GLU A 85 -20.35 -1.06 0.13
N ASN A 86 -20.10 -2.29 0.56
CA ASN A 86 -20.33 -2.73 1.92
C ASN A 86 -19.10 -3.48 2.43
N PRO A 87 -18.49 -3.08 3.57
CA PRO A 87 -17.33 -3.77 4.13
C PRO A 87 -17.56 -5.27 4.35
N GLU A 88 -18.79 -5.69 4.59
CA GLU A 88 -19.10 -7.12 4.78
C GLU A 88 -18.74 -7.98 3.57
N GLU A 89 -18.66 -7.39 2.37
CA GLU A 89 -18.25 -8.10 1.17
C GLU A 89 -16.83 -8.66 1.29
N LEU A 90 -15.98 -8.04 2.11
CA LEU A 90 -14.59 -8.51 2.34
C LEU A 90 -14.56 -9.86 3.05
N LYS A 91 -15.60 -10.20 3.81
CA LYS A 91 -15.66 -11.48 4.50
C LYS A 91 -15.79 -12.63 3.50
N THR A 92 -16.31 -12.38 2.31
CA THR A 92 -16.43 -13.41 1.26
C THR A 92 -15.08 -13.81 0.70
N VAL A 93 -14.07 -12.94 0.79
CA VAL A 93 -12.70 -13.23 0.34
C VAL A 93 -11.76 -13.53 1.52
N GLN A 94 -12.33 -13.65 2.72
CA GLN A 94 -11.58 -14.00 3.95
C GLN A 94 -10.38 -13.05 4.17
N PHE A 95 -10.64 -11.75 4.09
CA PHE A 95 -9.60 -10.70 4.14
C PHE A 95 -8.71 -10.80 5.37
N ASP A 96 -9.25 -11.25 6.50
CA ASP A 96 -8.52 -11.35 7.76
C ASP A 96 -7.39 -12.38 7.71
N GLU A 97 -7.55 -13.46 6.93
CA GLU A 97 -6.49 -14.44 6.74
C GLU A 97 -5.27 -13.80 6.04
N TYR A 98 -5.50 -12.80 5.18
CA TYR A 98 -4.43 -12.09 4.50
C TYR A 98 -3.87 -10.97 5.35
N PHE A 99 -4.73 -10.13 5.93
CA PHE A 99 -4.31 -9.00 6.76
C PHE A 99 -3.44 -9.44 7.95
N TYR A 100 -3.76 -10.55 8.56
CA TYR A 100 -3.08 -11.05 9.74
C TYR A 100 -2.25 -12.31 9.46
N GLY A 101 -1.95 -12.54 8.19
CA GLY A 101 -1.21 -13.72 7.73
C GLY A 101 0.30 -13.49 7.60
N GLN A 102 0.89 -14.26 6.70
CA GLN A 102 2.35 -14.31 6.55
C GLN A 102 2.91 -13.33 5.52
N GLY A 103 2.06 -12.62 4.81
CA GLY A 103 2.46 -11.71 3.75
C GLY A 103 2.37 -10.26 4.16
N ILE A 104 2.49 -9.40 3.17
CA ILE A 104 2.30 -7.96 3.31
C ILE A 104 1.05 -7.58 2.52
N SER A 105 0.18 -6.79 3.12
CA SER A 105 -1.05 -6.33 2.48
C SER A 105 -0.92 -4.87 2.08
N LEU A 106 -1.23 -4.57 0.81
CA LEU A 106 -1.35 -3.21 0.30
C LEU A 106 -2.83 -2.94 0.08
N VAL A 107 -3.35 -1.86 0.64
CA VAL A 107 -4.78 -1.55 0.58
C VAL A 107 -4.99 -0.18 -0.03
N GLU A 108 -5.58 -0.12 -1.22
CA GLU A 108 -6.02 1.12 -1.84
C GLU A 108 -7.47 1.41 -1.42
N TRP A 109 -7.78 2.68 -1.21
CA TRP A 109 -9.08 3.13 -0.71
C TRP A 109 -9.43 2.55 0.65
N PRO A 110 -8.50 2.67 1.63
CA PRO A 110 -8.66 2.03 2.94
C PRO A 110 -9.85 2.56 3.74
N GLU A 111 -10.36 3.75 3.44
CA GLU A 111 -11.55 4.30 4.09
C GLU A 111 -12.79 3.42 3.88
N ARG A 112 -12.78 2.58 2.84
CA ARG A 112 -13.87 1.65 2.58
C ARG A 112 -13.92 0.48 3.56
N LEU A 113 -12.85 0.28 4.35
CA LEU A 113 -12.82 -0.79 5.35
C LEU A 113 -13.82 -0.55 6.49
N GLY A 114 -14.12 0.71 6.80
CA GLY A 114 -15.02 1.04 7.91
C GLY A 114 -14.55 0.41 9.21
N GLY A 115 -15.47 -0.29 9.88
CA GLY A 115 -15.18 -0.95 11.15
C GLY A 115 -14.21 -2.12 11.07
N LEU A 116 -13.86 -2.58 9.87
CA LEU A 116 -12.91 -3.67 9.67
C LEU A 116 -11.46 -3.19 9.57
N SER A 117 -11.22 -1.87 9.71
CA SER A 117 -9.88 -1.29 9.61
C SER A 117 -8.97 -1.82 10.71
N PRO A 118 -7.78 -2.34 10.36
CA PRO A 118 -6.83 -2.80 11.36
C PRO A 118 -6.27 -1.63 12.18
N LYS A 119 -5.95 -1.89 13.44
CA LYS A 119 -5.42 -0.86 14.34
C LYS A 119 -4.01 -0.47 13.97
N GLU A 120 -3.18 -1.43 13.60
CA GLU A 120 -1.78 -1.19 13.24
C GLU A 120 -1.61 -1.28 11.74
N HIS A 121 -1.11 -0.21 11.15
CA HIS A 121 -0.89 -0.13 9.71
C HIS A 121 0.06 1.00 9.38
N TRP A 122 0.71 0.89 8.23
CA TRP A 122 1.42 1.99 7.61
C TRP A 122 0.43 2.83 6.81
N LEU A 123 0.70 4.11 6.71
CA LEU A 123 -0.08 5.01 5.86
C LEU A 123 0.87 5.68 4.88
N VAL A 124 0.60 5.52 3.60
CA VAL A 124 1.30 6.21 2.52
C VAL A 124 0.27 7.07 1.80
N ALA A 125 0.38 8.37 1.95
CA ALA A 125 -0.51 9.32 1.31
C ALA A 125 0.21 9.98 0.13
N LEU A 126 -0.38 9.86 -1.06
CA LEU A 126 0.15 10.41 -2.30
C LEU A 126 -0.78 11.48 -2.82
N SER A 127 -0.22 12.59 -3.26
CA SER A 127 -0.99 13.66 -3.88
C SER A 127 -0.20 14.33 -4.99
N HIS A 128 -0.91 14.94 -5.93
CA HIS A 128 -0.29 15.72 -6.99
C HIS A 128 0.32 17.00 -6.41
N LYS A 129 1.55 17.27 -6.77
CA LYS A 129 2.17 18.57 -6.50
C LYS A 129 2.19 19.40 -7.77
N SER A 130 2.48 18.75 -8.90
CA SER A 130 2.42 19.32 -10.24
C SER A 130 2.16 18.17 -11.21
N GLU A 131 2.22 18.44 -12.52
CA GLU A 131 1.97 17.39 -13.52
C GLU A 131 2.84 16.16 -13.32
N HIS A 132 4.14 16.36 -13.04
CA HIS A 132 5.10 15.27 -12.90
C HIS A 132 5.55 15.01 -11.47
N GLN A 133 5.18 15.89 -10.54
CA GLN A 133 5.60 15.76 -9.15
C GLN A 133 4.51 15.26 -8.25
N ARG A 134 4.92 14.50 -7.24
CA ARG A 134 4.00 13.96 -6.22
C ARG A 134 4.53 14.28 -4.84
N ASN A 135 3.62 14.61 -3.93
CA ASN A 135 3.93 14.62 -2.51
C ASN A 135 3.67 13.22 -1.96
N ILE A 136 4.61 12.71 -1.18
CA ILE A 136 4.50 11.38 -0.56
C ILE A 136 4.72 11.56 0.93
N CYS A 137 3.73 11.19 1.72
CA CYS A 137 3.81 11.26 3.17
C CYS A 137 3.65 9.85 3.74
N ILE A 138 4.63 9.39 4.52
CA ILE A 138 4.66 8.03 5.08
C ILE A 138 4.67 8.12 6.59
N SER A 139 3.78 7.37 7.23
CA SER A 139 3.68 7.32 8.70
C SER A 139 3.21 5.95 9.17
N TYR A 140 3.39 5.71 10.48
CA TYR A 140 2.83 4.54 11.16
C TYR A 140 1.95 5.04 12.32
N PRO A 141 0.73 5.46 12.01
CA PRO A 141 -0.09 6.21 12.98
C PRO A 141 -0.51 5.43 14.22
N SER A 142 -0.55 4.10 14.14
CA SER A 142 -1.08 3.27 15.22
C SER A 142 -0.04 2.90 16.27
N ASN A 143 1.25 3.03 15.96
CA ASN A 143 2.33 2.61 16.86
C ASN A 143 3.52 3.59 16.76
N PRO A 144 3.60 4.58 17.66
CA PRO A 144 4.68 5.55 17.61
C PRO A 144 6.07 4.96 17.92
N GLN A 145 6.12 3.72 18.42
CA GLN A 145 7.36 3.00 18.62
C GLN A 145 7.94 2.43 17.34
N ARG A 146 7.10 2.29 16.29
CA ARG A 146 7.56 1.75 15.02
C ARG A 146 8.44 2.78 14.32
N LYS A 147 9.72 2.48 14.22
CA LYS A 147 10.71 3.35 13.57
C LYS A 147 10.98 2.89 12.15
N PHE A 148 11.33 3.82 11.29
CA PHE A 148 11.70 3.51 9.92
C PHE A 148 12.64 4.57 9.35
N SER A 149 13.33 4.19 8.30
CA SER A 149 14.23 5.09 7.58
C SER A 149 14.11 4.86 6.07
N LEU A 150 14.38 5.90 5.31
CA LEU A 150 14.30 5.85 3.84
C LEU A 150 15.64 6.17 3.18
#